data_2af2438b6ec3dd91bcb366738f4bdcae
#
_entry.id   2af2438b6ec3dd91bcb366738f4bdcae
#
_cell.length_a   1.000
_cell.length_b   1.000
_cell.length_c   1.000
_cell.angle_alpha   90.00
_cell.angle_beta   90.00
_cell.angle_gamma   90.00
#
_symmetry.space_group_name_H-M   'P 1'
#
loop_
_entity.id
_entity.type
_entity.pdbx_description
1 polymer ?
#
loop_
_entity_poly.entity_id
_entity_poly.type
_entity_poly.pdbx_seq_one_letter_code
_entity_poly.pdbx_strand_id
1 'polypeptide(L)'
;MIGRLALRSLTAHPIRSGVLAAGFGIGVAVMAILLGVAGIVLEQAQAPALAGGGDVAIRLSLPVPARIVLSGTLQSDALRSRIRTAAASHTTDLFLLQNGTATRVAAQGGIPSLERALKDPETSSIDAWRDTPDDTAWTHGAPDVVLRQLDRFHGIPEGTTWGHSWAEWLYFNGRSNDAAFYLTFLVGPRTASGARAAGVRLQLQRGGQTESFSGSAELTDAELVRAPDLTIGPNSVRLDGMRYRIHLDVADAQGKKVVGDLSLQATAGRLVPPIEITGAQGWRTGYVVPVMSGALDGALDVAGTRVSLDGGRGYHDHNWGFWQGVSWQWGQAQQGDLSVIYGRVFPPPDAADPLTIPGFVGVLGPDGPLGYSTDVRITEENDERGQPKIINVRARGSALDLDLRFEVASAVTTHMAQGPLANGVDFLQMRGHYTVSGHAGSREIKFSASGAAETFRGN
;
A
#
# COMPACT_ATOMS: atom_id res chain seq x y z
N MET A 1 -31.44 -11.34 -57.10
CA MET A 1 -32.63 -10.56 -57.49
C MET A 1 -32.65 -9.18 -56.82
N ILE A 2 -32.43 -9.06 -55.52
CA ILE A 2 -32.47 -7.80 -54.76
C ILE A 2 -31.43 -6.77 -55.24
N GLY A 3 -30.17 -7.16 -55.53
CA GLY A 3 -29.12 -6.25 -55.99
C GLY A 3 -29.40 -5.62 -57.39
N ARG A 4 -30.06 -6.35 -58.31
CA ARG A 4 -30.44 -5.80 -59.62
C ARG A 4 -31.59 -4.79 -59.51
N LEU A 5 -32.51 -4.98 -58.54
CA LEU A 5 -33.59 -4.04 -58.25
C LEU A 5 -33.06 -2.77 -57.61
N ALA A 6 -32.12 -2.89 -56.69
CA ALA A 6 -31.45 -1.76 -56.04
C ALA A 6 -30.66 -0.92 -57.09
N LEU A 7 -29.91 -1.58 -57.99
CA LEU A 7 -29.17 -0.89 -59.03
C LEU A 7 -30.09 -0.15 -60.01
N ARG A 8 -31.21 -0.77 -60.42
CA ARG A 8 -32.24 -0.11 -61.25
C ARG A 8 -32.91 1.08 -60.54
N SER A 9 -33.16 0.98 -59.27
CA SER A 9 -33.73 2.09 -58.49
C SER A 9 -32.75 3.28 -58.42
N LEU A 10 -31.47 3.01 -58.25
CA LEU A 10 -30.41 4.04 -58.20
C LEU A 10 -30.24 4.75 -59.58
N THR A 11 -30.33 4.00 -60.69
CA THR A 11 -30.19 4.56 -62.04
C THR A 11 -31.48 5.24 -62.56
N ALA A 12 -32.64 4.88 -62.01
CA ALA A 12 -33.92 5.50 -62.43
C ALA A 12 -34.10 6.92 -61.85
N HIS A 13 -33.39 7.26 -60.75
CA HIS A 13 -33.46 8.60 -60.13
C HIS A 13 -32.05 9.14 -59.84
N PRO A 14 -31.28 9.51 -60.91
CA PRO A 14 -29.84 9.80 -60.76
C PRO A 14 -29.56 11.01 -59.82
N ILE A 15 -30.40 12.04 -59.85
CA ILE A 15 -30.24 13.21 -58.95
C ILE A 15 -30.45 12.83 -57.47
N ARG A 16 -31.52 12.06 -57.23
CA ARG A 16 -31.81 11.59 -55.86
C ARG A 16 -30.72 10.66 -55.33
N SER A 17 -30.25 9.77 -56.16
CA SER A 17 -29.15 8.85 -55.85
C SER A 17 -27.85 9.59 -55.60
N GLY A 18 -27.56 10.62 -56.41
CA GLY A 18 -26.41 11.49 -56.23
C GLY A 18 -26.44 12.29 -54.91
N VAL A 19 -27.62 12.86 -54.57
CA VAL A 19 -27.79 13.56 -53.29
C VAL A 19 -27.62 12.61 -52.08
N LEU A 20 -28.18 11.40 -52.15
CA LEU A 20 -28.03 10.41 -51.09
C LEU A 20 -26.57 9.93 -50.96
N ALA A 21 -25.90 9.67 -52.08
CA ALA A 21 -24.49 9.26 -52.10
C ALA A 21 -23.58 10.38 -51.59
N ALA A 22 -23.83 11.63 -51.95
CA ALA A 22 -23.10 12.78 -51.44
C ALA A 22 -23.33 12.98 -49.94
N GLY A 23 -24.59 12.89 -49.46
CA GLY A 23 -24.92 13.00 -48.04
C GLY A 23 -24.28 11.90 -47.19
N PHE A 24 -24.32 10.65 -47.69
CA PHE A 24 -23.65 9.53 -47.04
C PHE A 24 -22.12 9.68 -47.06
N GLY A 25 -21.56 10.07 -48.18
CA GLY A 25 -20.13 10.34 -48.35
C GLY A 25 -19.63 11.46 -47.42
N ILE A 26 -20.38 12.55 -47.30
CA ILE A 26 -20.07 13.63 -46.37
C ILE A 26 -20.16 13.13 -44.91
N GLY A 27 -21.19 12.34 -44.58
CA GLY A 27 -21.34 11.78 -43.23
C GLY A 27 -20.17 10.87 -42.84
N VAL A 28 -19.72 10.01 -43.76
CA VAL A 28 -18.55 9.14 -43.53
C VAL A 28 -17.26 9.97 -43.43
N ALA A 29 -17.09 10.99 -44.29
CA ALA A 29 -15.92 11.86 -44.23
C ALA A 29 -15.85 12.66 -42.93
N VAL A 30 -16.97 13.21 -42.45
CA VAL A 30 -17.04 13.90 -41.15
C VAL A 30 -16.72 12.97 -40.02
N MET A 31 -17.24 11.75 -40.03
CA MET A 31 -16.94 10.75 -39.00
C MET A 31 -15.46 10.34 -39.03
N ALA A 32 -14.86 10.16 -40.17
CA ALA A 32 -13.44 9.85 -40.32
C ALA A 32 -12.55 11.01 -39.79
N ILE A 33 -12.93 12.26 -40.12
CA ILE A 33 -12.24 13.44 -39.59
C ILE A 33 -12.36 13.52 -38.05
N LEU A 34 -13.55 13.30 -37.49
CA LEU A 34 -13.78 13.33 -36.05
C LEU A 34 -12.99 12.23 -35.32
N LEU A 35 -12.92 11.03 -35.90
CA LEU A 35 -12.10 9.93 -35.33
C LEU A 35 -10.60 10.26 -35.44
N GLY A 36 -10.16 10.87 -36.54
CA GLY A 36 -8.78 11.34 -36.68
C GLY A 36 -8.42 12.43 -35.67
N VAL A 37 -9.30 13.42 -35.50
CA VAL A 37 -9.12 14.48 -34.49
C VAL A 37 -9.14 13.92 -33.08
N ALA A 38 -10.06 12.97 -32.77
CA ALA A 38 -10.10 12.30 -31.48
C ALA A 38 -8.79 11.53 -31.20
N GLY A 39 -8.23 10.86 -32.22
CA GLY A 39 -6.92 10.21 -32.11
C GLY A 39 -5.80 11.17 -31.79
N ILE A 40 -5.72 12.30 -32.53
CA ILE A 40 -4.72 13.34 -32.29
C ILE A 40 -4.87 13.98 -30.90
N VAL A 41 -6.13 14.26 -30.47
CA VAL A 41 -6.39 14.83 -29.14
C VAL A 41 -5.98 13.83 -28.05
N LEU A 42 -6.24 12.54 -28.24
CA LEU A 42 -5.84 11.50 -27.28
C LEU A 42 -4.31 11.38 -27.23
N GLU A 43 -3.65 11.40 -28.38
CA GLU A 43 -2.18 11.38 -28.47
C GLU A 43 -1.56 12.63 -27.81
N GLN A 44 -2.11 13.81 -28.09
CA GLN A 44 -1.69 15.05 -27.45
C GLN A 44 -1.99 15.07 -25.94
N ALA A 45 -3.08 14.45 -25.50
CA ALA A 45 -3.39 14.32 -24.07
C ALA A 45 -2.44 13.34 -23.35
N GLN A 46 -1.89 12.36 -24.06
CA GLN A 46 -0.90 11.42 -23.55
C GLN A 46 0.54 11.95 -23.67
N ALA A 47 0.82 12.83 -24.63
CA ALA A 47 2.14 13.38 -24.86
C ALA A 47 2.80 14.01 -23.61
N PRO A 48 2.09 14.78 -22.75
CA PRO A 48 2.67 15.28 -21.51
C PRO A 48 3.04 14.19 -20.50
N ALA A 49 2.37 13.02 -20.56
CA ALA A 49 2.69 11.89 -19.70
C ALA A 49 3.96 11.15 -20.16
N LEU A 50 4.32 11.29 -21.43
CA LEU A 50 5.49 10.69 -22.07
C LEU A 50 6.59 11.72 -22.40
N ALA A 51 6.41 12.98 -21.98
CA ALA A 51 7.33 14.08 -22.29
C ALA A 51 8.76 13.83 -21.76
N GLY A 52 8.93 12.93 -20.79
CA GLY A 52 10.24 12.50 -20.28
C GLY A 52 11.02 11.52 -21.18
N GLY A 53 10.60 11.26 -22.41
CA GLY A 53 11.35 10.46 -23.39
C GLY A 53 11.34 8.94 -23.18
N GLY A 54 10.64 8.41 -22.19
CA GLY A 54 10.54 6.97 -21.91
C GLY A 54 9.39 6.30 -22.66
N ASP A 55 9.45 4.97 -22.77
CA ASP A 55 8.39 4.15 -23.36
C ASP A 55 7.15 4.03 -22.43
N VAL A 56 7.33 4.25 -21.13
CA VAL A 56 6.28 4.15 -20.11
C VAL A 56 6.43 5.29 -19.09
N ALA A 57 5.35 6.01 -18.83
CA ALA A 57 5.28 6.99 -17.77
C ALA A 57 4.32 6.49 -16.67
N ILE A 58 4.77 6.54 -15.41
CA ILE A 58 3.97 6.20 -14.23
C ILE A 58 3.75 7.48 -13.44
N ARG A 59 2.51 7.94 -13.37
CA ARG A 59 2.12 9.04 -12.47
C ARG A 59 1.73 8.44 -11.12
N LEU A 60 2.42 8.88 -10.09
CA LEU A 60 2.08 8.53 -8.72
C LEU A 60 1.07 9.58 -8.23
N SER A 61 -0.18 9.17 -8.11
CA SER A 61 -1.25 10.00 -7.52
C SER A 61 -1.22 10.00 -5.99
N LEU A 62 -0.33 9.20 -5.41
CA LEU A 62 -0.14 9.03 -3.99
C LEU A 62 1.19 9.67 -3.58
N PRO A 63 1.36 10.15 -2.35
CA PRO A 63 2.63 10.65 -1.84
C PRO A 63 3.64 9.51 -1.60
N VAL A 64 3.72 8.58 -2.54
CA VAL A 64 4.76 7.55 -2.55
C VAL A 64 6.06 8.23 -2.96
N PRO A 65 7.11 8.18 -2.15
CA PRO A 65 8.39 8.70 -2.57
C PRO A 65 8.83 8.02 -3.88
N ALA A 66 9.01 8.78 -4.95
CA ALA A 66 9.38 8.26 -6.27
C ALA A 66 10.62 7.37 -6.23
N ARG A 67 11.52 7.61 -5.28
CA ARG A 67 12.69 6.78 -4.99
C ARG A 67 12.34 5.34 -4.65
N ILE A 68 11.27 5.10 -3.90
CA ILE A 68 10.86 3.75 -3.51
C ILE A 68 10.38 2.97 -4.73
N VAL A 69 9.55 3.62 -5.56
CA VAL A 69 9.08 3.01 -6.80
C VAL A 69 10.24 2.76 -7.75
N LEU A 70 11.13 3.73 -7.90
CA LEU A 70 12.29 3.61 -8.78
C LEU A 70 13.23 2.49 -8.30
N SER A 71 13.62 2.47 -7.03
CA SER A 71 14.52 1.44 -6.50
C SER A 71 13.86 0.05 -6.53
N GLY A 72 12.58 -0.07 -6.16
CA GLY A 72 11.84 -1.33 -6.27
C GLY A 72 11.75 -1.84 -7.72
N THR A 73 11.56 -0.93 -8.69
CA THR A 73 11.51 -1.26 -10.11
C THR A 73 12.87 -1.71 -10.65
N LEU A 74 13.95 -0.99 -10.31
CA LEU A 74 15.30 -1.28 -10.79
C LEU A 74 15.96 -2.48 -10.07
N GLN A 75 15.55 -2.77 -8.84
CA GLN A 75 16.04 -3.91 -8.07
C GLN A 75 15.23 -5.20 -8.28
N SER A 76 14.07 -5.12 -8.90
CA SER A 76 13.24 -6.29 -9.23
C SER A 76 13.93 -7.14 -10.31
N ASP A 77 14.33 -8.36 -9.98
CA ASP A 77 14.94 -9.29 -10.96
C ASP A 77 13.97 -9.58 -12.12
N ALA A 78 12.67 -9.59 -11.88
CA ALA A 78 11.65 -9.78 -12.92
C ALA A 78 11.59 -8.63 -13.92
N LEU A 79 11.88 -7.41 -13.50
CA LEU A 79 11.80 -6.20 -14.33
C LEU A 79 13.18 -5.75 -14.84
N ARG A 80 14.24 -6.02 -14.09
CA ARG A 80 15.61 -5.59 -14.39
C ARG A 80 16.08 -5.95 -15.79
N SER A 81 15.71 -7.14 -16.30
CA SER A 81 16.05 -7.56 -17.67
C SER A 81 15.23 -6.83 -18.76
N ARG A 82 14.12 -6.19 -18.40
CA ARG A 82 13.19 -5.52 -19.33
C ARG A 82 13.31 -4.00 -19.29
N ILE A 83 13.89 -3.44 -18.23
CA ILE A 83 14.04 -1.99 -18.04
C ILE A 83 15.50 -1.62 -18.30
N ARG A 84 15.72 -0.78 -19.31
CA ARG A 84 17.03 -0.27 -19.64
C ARG A 84 17.45 0.85 -18.71
N THR A 85 16.54 1.76 -18.44
CA THR A 85 16.70 2.89 -17.55
C THR A 85 15.35 3.36 -17.04
N ALA A 86 15.33 4.04 -15.91
CA ALA A 86 14.16 4.69 -15.36
C ALA A 86 14.59 5.97 -14.64
N ALA A 87 13.81 7.02 -14.78
CA ALA A 87 14.02 8.28 -14.07
C ALA A 87 12.79 8.63 -13.26
N ALA A 88 13.00 9.34 -12.17
CA ALA A 88 11.92 9.97 -11.42
C ALA A 88 12.03 11.48 -11.61
N SER A 89 10.95 12.11 -12.02
CA SER A 89 10.86 13.56 -12.12
C SER A 89 9.75 14.10 -11.22
N HIS A 90 9.95 15.31 -10.73
CA HIS A 90 8.97 16.05 -9.95
C HIS A 90 8.65 17.36 -10.65
N THR A 91 7.39 17.60 -10.96
CA THR A 91 6.93 18.87 -11.53
C THR A 91 6.26 19.70 -10.43
N THR A 92 6.60 20.98 -10.39
CA THR A 92 6.01 21.94 -9.46
C THR A 92 5.91 23.31 -10.10
N ASP A 93 5.12 24.18 -9.51
CA ASP A 93 5.04 25.58 -9.92
C ASP A 93 5.95 26.41 -9.00
N LEU A 94 6.84 27.17 -9.60
CA LEU A 94 7.61 28.20 -8.93
C LEU A 94 7.07 29.57 -9.29
N PHE A 95 7.29 30.55 -8.43
CA PHE A 95 6.95 31.94 -8.70
C PHE A 95 8.23 32.76 -8.80
N LEU A 96 8.51 33.26 -10.01
CA LEU A 96 9.59 34.20 -10.23
C LEU A 96 9.12 35.59 -9.78
N LEU A 97 9.78 36.14 -8.77
CA LEU A 97 9.53 37.48 -8.27
C LEU A 97 10.47 38.48 -8.95
N GLN A 98 9.97 39.32 -9.81
CA GLN A 98 10.74 40.36 -10.48
C GLN A 98 9.98 41.67 -10.46
N ASN A 99 10.63 42.75 -9.99
CA ASN A 99 10.04 44.10 -9.92
C ASN A 99 8.67 44.15 -9.26
N GLY A 100 8.44 43.39 -8.18
CA GLY A 100 7.17 43.32 -7.46
C GLY A 100 6.07 42.52 -8.14
N THR A 101 6.36 41.88 -9.28
CA THR A 101 5.42 41.00 -9.99
C THR A 101 5.82 39.54 -9.78
N ALA A 102 4.84 38.69 -9.43
CA ALA A 102 5.00 37.25 -9.33
C ALA A 102 4.56 36.57 -10.65
N THR A 103 5.49 35.95 -11.35
CA THR A 103 5.19 35.18 -12.57
C THR A 103 5.30 33.71 -12.25
N ARG A 104 4.25 32.95 -12.52
CA ARG A 104 4.24 31.48 -12.37
C ARG A 104 5.10 30.86 -13.46
N VAL A 105 6.02 29.97 -13.06
CA VAL A 105 6.91 29.22 -13.94
C VAL A 105 6.79 27.74 -13.59
N ALA A 106 6.48 26.91 -14.58
CA ALA A 106 6.54 25.48 -14.40
C ALA A 106 8.01 25.04 -14.24
N ALA A 107 8.30 24.28 -13.21
CA ALA A 107 9.63 23.75 -12.94
C ALA A 107 9.58 22.23 -12.87
N GLN A 108 10.60 21.58 -13.41
CA GLN A 108 10.82 20.14 -13.34
C GLN A 108 12.16 19.86 -12.68
N GLY A 109 12.17 19.01 -11.66
CA GLY A 109 13.37 18.47 -11.04
C GLY A 109 13.54 17.01 -11.41
N GLY A 110 14.75 16.58 -11.69
CA GLY A 110 15.09 15.20 -12.04
C GLY A 110 16.58 14.95 -11.91
N ILE A 111 17.01 13.71 -12.14
CA ILE A 111 18.43 13.33 -12.11
C ILE A 111 18.99 13.39 -13.53
N PRO A 112 19.93 14.28 -13.81
CA PRO A 112 20.38 14.60 -15.17
C PRO A 112 20.81 13.39 -16.00
N SER A 113 21.56 12.45 -15.42
CA SER A 113 22.02 11.25 -16.14
C SER A 113 20.89 10.32 -16.53
N LEU A 114 19.90 10.15 -15.68
CA LEU A 114 18.73 9.28 -15.93
C LEU A 114 17.79 9.90 -16.98
N GLU A 115 17.55 11.19 -16.87
CA GLU A 115 16.74 11.95 -17.84
C GLU A 115 17.36 11.89 -19.26
N ARG A 116 18.68 12.10 -19.36
CA ARG A 116 19.40 11.91 -20.63
C ARG A 116 19.34 10.48 -21.15
N ALA A 117 19.43 9.48 -20.27
CA ALA A 117 19.33 8.07 -20.67
C ALA A 117 17.94 7.69 -21.20
N LEU A 118 16.89 8.39 -20.74
CA LEU A 118 15.54 8.29 -21.31
C LEU A 118 15.39 9.03 -22.64
N LYS A 119 16.41 9.79 -23.07
CA LYS A 119 16.37 10.67 -24.25
C LYS A 119 15.30 11.76 -24.14
N ASP A 120 15.09 12.28 -22.94
CA ASP A 120 14.22 13.43 -22.74
C ASP A 120 14.74 14.62 -23.57
N PRO A 121 13.97 15.14 -24.51
CA PRO A 121 14.41 16.23 -25.37
C PRO A 121 14.67 17.54 -24.60
N GLU A 122 14.03 17.75 -23.47
CA GLU A 122 14.23 18.93 -22.65
C GLU A 122 15.58 18.93 -21.93
N THR A 123 16.11 17.77 -21.57
CA THR A 123 17.42 17.64 -20.95
C THR A 123 18.57 17.66 -21.95
N SER A 124 18.31 17.40 -23.23
CA SER A 124 19.32 17.46 -24.30
C SER A 124 19.83 18.87 -24.55
N SER A 125 19.08 19.91 -24.18
CA SER A 125 19.47 21.32 -24.31
C SER A 125 20.37 21.82 -23.15
N ILE A 126 20.60 21.00 -22.11
CA ILE A 126 21.34 21.37 -20.90
C ILE A 126 22.62 20.52 -20.81
N ASP A 127 23.58 20.78 -21.70
CA ASP A 127 24.84 20.04 -21.77
C ASP A 127 25.70 20.15 -20.48
N ALA A 128 25.48 21.18 -19.67
CA ALA A 128 26.17 21.41 -18.42
C ALA A 128 25.65 20.62 -17.22
N TRP A 129 24.48 19.97 -17.33
CA TRP A 129 23.91 19.22 -16.25
C TRP A 129 24.75 17.98 -15.94
N ARG A 130 25.09 17.83 -14.66
CA ARG A 130 25.83 16.69 -14.11
C ARG A 130 25.16 16.23 -12.82
N ASP A 131 25.20 14.94 -12.58
CA ASP A 131 24.74 14.38 -11.32
C ASP A 131 25.61 14.89 -10.17
N THR A 132 24.96 15.23 -9.08
CA THR A 132 25.60 15.50 -7.81
C THR A 132 25.86 14.19 -7.04
N PRO A 133 26.71 14.19 -5.99
CA PRO A 133 26.84 13.04 -5.09
C PRO A 133 25.48 12.61 -4.48
N ASP A 134 24.60 13.57 -4.19
CA ASP A 134 23.25 13.30 -3.65
C ASP A 134 22.36 12.63 -4.68
N ASP A 135 22.44 13.02 -5.97
CA ASP A 135 21.72 12.35 -7.05
C ASP A 135 22.16 10.88 -7.17
N THR A 136 23.48 10.63 -7.10
CA THR A 136 24.03 9.28 -7.15
C THR A 136 23.59 8.45 -5.94
N ALA A 137 23.65 9.02 -4.73
CA ALA A 137 23.16 8.35 -3.52
C ALA A 137 21.65 8.10 -3.58
N TRP A 138 20.90 8.99 -4.23
CA TRP A 138 19.45 8.83 -4.38
C TRP A 138 19.10 7.68 -5.32
N THR A 139 19.82 7.46 -6.41
CA THR A 139 19.56 6.38 -7.38
C THR A 139 20.00 5.01 -6.89
N HIS A 140 21.00 4.96 -6.03
CA HIS A 140 21.55 3.71 -5.49
C HIS A 140 21.28 3.55 -3.99
N GLY A 141 20.10 3.96 -3.54
CA GLY A 141 19.71 3.85 -2.14
C GLY A 141 19.91 2.42 -1.62
N ALA A 142 20.76 2.29 -0.59
CA ALA A 142 20.95 1.01 0.08
C ALA A 142 19.61 0.49 0.61
N PRO A 143 19.33 -0.82 0.54
CA PRO A 143 18.04 -1.39 0.94
C PRO A 143 17.61 -1.03 2.36
N ASP A 144 18.55 -0.92 3.29
CA ASP A 144 18.31 -0.50 4.68
C ASP A 144 17.89 0.98 4.79
N VAL A 145 18.44 1.85 3.95
CA VAL A 145 18.03 3.27 3.88
C VAL A 145 16.61 3.38 3.33
N VAL A 146 16.29 2.61 2.29
CA VAL A 146 14.93 2.54 1.73
C VAL A 146 13.95 2.05 2.80
N LEU A 147 14.28 0.96 3.49
CA LEU A 147 13.46 0.37 4.53
C LEU A 147 13.17 1.37 5.66
N ARG A 148 14.21 2.07 6.14
CA ARG A 148 14.09 3.11 7.18
C ARG A 148 13.22 4.28 6.74
N GLN A 149 13.27 4.67 5.47
CA GLN A 149 12.41 5.73 4.93
C GLN A 149 10.93 5.31 4.83
N LEU A 150 10.67 4.05 4.48
CA LEU A 150 9.32 3.49 4.42
C LEU A 150 8.63 3.50 5.78
N ASP A 151 9.40 3.30 6.82
CA ASP A 151 8.92 3.06 8.19
C ASP A 151 9.04 4.31 9.09
N ARG A 152 9.35 5.45 8.48
CA ARG A 152 9.43 6.73 9.19
C ARG A 152 8.05 7.24 9.56
N PHE A 153 7.87 7.71 10.79
CA PHE A 153 6.62 8.31 11.22
C PHE A 153 6.32 9.65 10.51
N HIS A 154 5.05 9.90 10.31
CA HIS A 154 4.51 11.06 9.62
C HIS A 154 4.11 12.16 10.60
N GLY A 155 4.29 13.42 10.20
CA GLY A 155 3.74 14.56 10.95
C GLY A 155 2.22 14.58 10.86
N ILE A 156 1.56 15.00 11.94
CA ILE A 156 0.11 15.25 11.89
C ILE A 156 -0.11 16.44 10.94
N PRO A 157 -0.98 16.30 9.91
CA PRO A 157 -1.32 17.42 9.04
C PRO A 157 -1.96 18.57 9.83
N GLU A 158 -1.48 19.77 9.57
CA GLU A 158 -2.05 20.99 10.17
C GLU A 158 -3.34 21.42 9.46
N GLY A 159 -4.17 22.20 10.18
CA GLY A 159 -5.38 22.81 9.58
C GLY A 159 -6.52 21.84 9.28
N THR A 160 -6.49 20.61 9.79
CA THR A 160 -7.57 19.64 9.64
C THR A 160 -8.43 19.52 10.91
N THR A 161 -9.72 19.26 10.72
CA THR A 161 -10.65 18.96 11.82
C THR A 161 -10.45 17.56 12.40
N TRP A 162 -9.73 16.70 11.69
CA TRP A 162 -9.50 15.29 12.02
C TRP A 162 -8.35 15.06 13.02
N GLY A 163 -7.57 16.09 13.38
CA GLY A 163 -6.32 15.97 14.13
C GLY A 163 -6.41 15.19 15.46
N HIS A 164 -7.58 15.21 16.11
CA HIS A 164 -7.83 14.49 17.36
C HIS A 164 -7.89 12.94 17.19
N SER A 165 -8.07 12.46 15.97
CA SER A 165 -8.16 11.03 15.64
C SER A 165 -6.89 10.47 14.98
N TRP A 166 -5.81 11.26 14.91
CA TRP A 166 -4.55 10.79 14.35
C TRP A 166 -3.94 9.70 15.20
N ALA A 167 -3.63 8.58 14.57
CA ALA A 167 -2.77 7.56 15.15
C ALA A 167 -1.85 6.97 14.09
N GLU A 168 -0.71 6.48 14.54
CA GLU A 168 0.31 5.85 13.71
C GLU A 168 0.93 4.70 14.48
N TRP A 169 1.15 3.57 13.80
CA TRP A 169 1.67 2.39 14.49
C TRP A 169 2.51 1.49 13.61
N LEU A 170 3.49 0.87 14.26
CA LEU A 170 4.22 -0.28 13.75
C LEU A 170 3.52 -1.55 14.25
N TYR A 171 3.09 -2.39 13.34
CA TYR A 171 2.44 -3.65 13.64
C TYR A 171 3.30 -4.81 13.19
N PHE A 172 3.45 -5.77 14.07
CA PHE A 172 4.16 -7.01 13.81
C PHE A 172 3.25 -8.18 14.09
N ASN A 173 3.32 -9.21 13.28
CA ASN A 173 2.80 -10.51 13.65
C ASN A 173 3.77 -11.61 13.26
N GLY A 174 3.69 -12.71 13.97
CA GLY A 174 4.59 -13.81 13.69
C GLY A 174 4.12 -15.11 14.30
N ARG A 175 4.76 -16.18 13.86
CA ARG A 175 4.50 -17.51 14.38
C ARG A 175 5.74 -18.40 14.31
N SER A 176 5.86 -19.28 15.30
CA SER A 176 6.75 -20.45 15.30
C SER A 176 5.90 -21.71 15.44
N ASN A 177 6.55 -22.82 15.73
CA ASN A 177 5.85 -24.06 16.09
C ASN A 177 5.15 -23.96 17.46
N ASP A 178 5.70 -23.15 18.38
CA ASP A 178 5.28 -23.11 19.77
C ASP A 178 4.27 -22.00 20.07
N ALA A 179 4.33 -20.90 19.31
CA ALA A 179 3.50 -19.72 19.57
C ALA A 179 3.24 -18.88 18.32
N ALA A 180 2.23 -18.02 18.45
CA ALA A 180 1.96 -16.96 17.48
C ALA A 180 1.64 -15.66 18.25
N PHE A 181 1.90 -14.50 17.64
CA PHE A 181 1.63 -13.22 18.28
C PHE A 181 1.11 -12.17 17.29
N TYR A 182 0.43 -11.17 17.85
CA TYR A 182 0.19 -9.85 17.30
C TYR A 182 0.80 -8.82 18.24
N LEU A 183 1.55 -7.88 17.70
CA LEU A 183 2.27 -6.87 18.45
C LEU A 183 2.12 -5.51 17.77
N THR A 184 1.70 -4.51 18.51
CA THR A 184 1.52 -3.15 18.01
C THR A 184 2.26 -2.16 18.90
N PHE A 185 3.06 -1.28 18.29
CA PHE A 185 3.60 -0.08 18.89
C PHE A 185 2.79 1.09 18.34
N LEU A 186 1.87 1.61 19.14
CA LEU A 186 0.88 2.64 18.74
C LEU A 186 1.28 4.00 19.31
N VAL A 187 1.18 5.04 18.50
CA VAL A 187 1.25 6.43 18.92
C VAL A 187 -0.05 7.12 18.54
N GLY A 188 -0.72 7.68 19.53
CA GLY A 188 -2.00 8.36 19.40
C GLY A 188 -1.87 9.88 19.25
N PRO A 189 -2.98 10.60 19.40
CA PRO A 189 -3.01 12.06 19.33
C PRO A 189 -2.27 12.70 20.52
N ARG A 190 -2.15 14.02 20.49
CA ARG A 190 -1.57 14.80 21.59
C ARG A 190 -2.45 14.71 22.84
N THR A 191 -1.80 14.55 23.97
CA THR A 191 -2.41 14.64 25.29
C THR A 191 -2.52 16.12 25.73
N ALA A 192 -3.14 16.36 26.87
CA ALA A 192 -3.23 17.70 27.46
C ALA A 192 -1.84 18.26 27.85
N SER A 193 -0.84 17.41 28.08
CA SER A 193 0.55 17.82 28.34
C SER A 193 1.28 18.31 27.07
N GLY A 194 0.71 18.10 25.88
CA GLY A 194 1.33 18.37 24.58
C GLY A 194 2.18 17.21 24.05
N ALA A 195 2.44 16.19 24.88
CA ALA A 195 3.06 14.94 24.44
C ALA A 195 2.08 14.07 23.62
N ARG A 196 2.53 12.93 23.15
CA ARG A 196 1.72 11.95 22.41
C ARG A 196 1.46 10.74 23.28
N ALA A 197 0.20 10.33 23.41
CA ALA A 197 -0.12 9.06 24.03
C ALA A 197 0.50 7.91 23.22
N ALA A 198 1.19 6.99 23.87
CA ALA A 198 1.81 5.85 23.23
C ALA A 198 1.56 4.56 24.00
N GLY A 199 1.49 3.43 23.28
CA GLY A 199 1.24 2.14 23.89
C GLY A 199 1.85 1.00 23.10
N VAL A 200 2.17 -0.07 23.81
CA VAL A 200 2.55 -1.37 23.26
C VAL A 200 1.49 -2.38 23.64
N ARG A 201 1.03 -3.16 22.68
CA ARG A 201 0.06 -4.22 22.90
C ARG A 201 0.58 -5.52 22.28
N LEU A 202 0.65 -6.55 23.10
CA LEU A 202 0.99 -7.91 22.70
C LEU A 202 -0.21 -8.82 22.91
N GLN A 203 -0.61 -9.55 21.90
CA GLN A 203 -1.46 -10.74 22.02
C GLN A 203 -0.61 -11.95 21.70
N LEU A 204 -0.44 -12.83 22.66
CA LEU A 204 0.35 -14.06 22.54
C LEU A 204 -0.56 -15.28 22.57
N GLN A 205 -0.50 -16.08 21.53
CA GLN A 205 -1.24 -17.34 21.40
C GLN A 205 -0.29 -18.52 21.58
N ARG A 206 -0.60 -19.39 22.53
CA ARG A 206 0.12 -20.65 22.78
C ARG A 206 -0.81 -21.68 23.40
N GLY A 207 -0.62 -22.96 23.05
CA GLY A 207 -1.43 -24.04 23.60
C GLY A 207 -2.95 -23.86 23.40
N GLY A 208 -3.37 -23.15 22.32
CA GLY A 208 -4.78 -22.87 22.03
C GLY A 208 -5.39 -21.71 22.85
N GLN A 209 -4.61 -21.08 23.73
CA GLN A 209 -5.04 -19.92 24.52
C GLN A 209 -4.42 -18.64 23.98
N THR A 210 -5.14 -17.52 24.10
CA THR A 210 -4.65 -16.19 23.77
C THR A 210 -4.61 -15.32 25.01
N GLU A 211 -3.46 -14.76 25.30
CA GLU A 211 -3.21 -13.85 26.42
C GLU A 211 -2.89 -12.45 25.87
N SER A 212 -3.33 -11.39 26.53
CA SER A 212 -3.12 -9.99 26.14
C SER A 212 -2.31 -9.25 27.18
N PHE A 213 -1.27 -8.55 26.74
CA PHE A 213 -0.36 -7.76 27.57
C PHE A 213 -0.23 -6.36 26.99
N SER A 214 0.02 -5.37 27.82
CA SER A 214 0.18 -3.98 27.38
C SER A 214 1.16 -3.19 28.22
N GLY A 215 1.66 -2.12 27.64
CA GLY A 215 2.43 -1.07 28.30
C GLY A 215 2.07 0.27 27.69
N SER A 216 2.23 1.36 28.45
CA SER A 216 1.93 2.72 27.95
C SER A 216 2.97 3.72 28.43
N ALA A 217 3.15 4.81 27.67
CA ALA A 217 3.98 5.95 28.01
C ALA A 217 3.48 7.19 27.24
N GLU A 218 4.05 8.34 27.52
CA GLU A 218 3.94 9.52 26.68
C GLU A 218 5.25 9.74 25.92
N LEU A 219 5.17 10.20 24.66
CA LEU A 219 6.32 10.48 23.82
C LEU A 219 6.29 11.93 23.34
N THR A 220 7.46 12.52 23.16
CA THR A 220 7.66 13.80 22.52
C THR A 220 7.77 13.63 20.97
N ASP A 221 7.49 14.68 20.22
CA ASP A 221 7.69 14.64 18.76
C ASP A 221 9.16 14.37 18.40
N ALA A 222 10.13 14.82 19.20
CA ALA A 222 11.54 14.56 18.99
C ALA A 222 11.92 13.06 19.11
N GLU A 223 11.17 12.28 19.89
CA GLU A 223 11.34 10.83 19.94
C GLU A 223 10.73 10.14 18.73
N LEU A 224 9.61 10.67 18.21
CA LEU A 224 8.92 10.09 17.06
C LEU A 224 9.71 10.24 15.74
N VAL A 225 10.46 11.32 15.56
CA VAL A 225 11.28 11.49 14.33
C VAL A 225 12.39 10.44 14.18
N ARG A 226 12.67 9.66 15.24
CA ARG A 226 13.64 8.55 15.20
C ARG A 226 13.04 7.26 14.65
N ALA A 227 11.70 7.18 14.49
CA ALA A 227 11.06 5.96 13.97
C ALA A 227 11.70 5.52 12.63
N PRO A 228 11.83 4.22 12.42
CA PRO A 228 11.32 3.09 13.21
C PRO A 228 12.05 2.79 14.52
N ASP A 229 13.08 3.55 14.91
CA ASP A 229 13.74 3.40 16.19
C ASP A 229 12.86 4.05 17.29
N LEU A 230 11.92 3.30 17.82
CA LEU A 230 10.88 3.77 18.73
C LEU A 230 11.06 3.12 20.10
N THR A 231 10.89 3.91 21.18
CA THR A 231 10.90 3.44 22.57
C THR A 231 9.64 3.90 23.27
N ILE A 232 8.85 2.98 23.83
CA ILE A 232 7.62 3.26 24.59
C ILE A 232 7.75 2.63 25.97
N GLY A 233 8.06 3.45 26.98
CA GLY A 233 8.42 2.94 28.31
C GLY A 233 9.64 2.01 28.23
N PRO A 234 9.57 0.79 28.78
CA PRO A 234 10.67 -0.18 28.69
C PRO A 234 10.74 -0.89 27.33
N ASN A 235 9.75 -0.74 26.46
CA ASN A 235 9.64 -1.46 25.20
C ASN A 235 10.32 -0.70 24.06
N SER A 236 10.92 -1.40 23.11
CA SER A 236 11.56 -0.74 21.98
C SER A 236 11.52 -1.55 20.69
N VAL A 237 11.50 -0.82 19.56
CA VAL A 237 11.81 -1.31 18.23
C VAL A 237 13.04 -0.58 17.72
N ARG A 238 13.95 -1.27 17.07
CA ARG A 238 15.14 -0.71 16.44
C ARG A 238 15.37 -1.38 15.10
N LEU A 239 15.62 -0.59 14.06
CA LEU A 239 16.02 -1.09 12.74
C LEU A 239 17.54 -1.03 12.61
N ASP A 240 18.19 -2.20 12.58
CA ASP A 240 19.63 -2.37 12.44
C ASP A 240 19.90 -3.03 11.07
N GLY A 241 20.35 -2.22 10.10
CA GLY A 241 20.43 -2.63 8.71
C GLY A 241 19.05 -3.06 8.18
N MET A 242 18.90 -4.35 7.85
CA MET A 242 17.66 -4.96 7.38
C MET A 242 16.95 -5.77 8.47
N ARG A 243 17.28 -5.59 9.75
CA ARG A 243 16.74 -6.36 10.87
C ARG A 243 16.07 -5.48 11.90
N TYR A 244 14.79 -5.73 12.15
CA TYR A 244 14.09 -5.17 13.30
C TYR A 244 14.46 -5.95 14.54
N ARG A 245 14.91 -5.25 15.58
CA ARG A 245 15.15 -5.77 16.94
C ARG A 245 14.07 -5.21 17.83
N ILE A 246 13.36 -6.07 18.53
CA ILE A 246 12.21 -5.73 19.36
C ILE A 246 12.48 -6.20 20.76
N HIS A 247 12.42 -5.29 21.72
CA HIS A 247 12.46 -5.60 23.15
C HIS A 247 11.10 -5.35 23.77
N LEU A 248 10.63 -6.28 24.59
CA LEU A 248 9.34 -6.21 25.29
C LEU A 248 9.51 -6.37 26.80
N ASP A 249 8.84 -5.54 27.57
CA ASP A 249 8.54 -5.69 29.00
C ASP A 249 7.12 -5.15 29.22
N VAL A 250 6.14 -6.03 29.07
CA VAL A 250 4.71 -5.73 29.14
C VAL A 250 4.03 -6.62 30.19
N ALA A 251 2.87 -6.17 30.67
CA ALA A 251 2.09 -6.93 31.65
C ALA A 251 0.61 -7.02 31.25
N ASP A 252 -0.09 -8.04 31.75
CA ASP A 252 -1.55 -8.10 31.72
C ASP A 252 -2.19 -7.29 32.86
N ALA A 253 -3.51 -7.26 32.88
CA ALA A 253 -4.27 -6.55 33.92
C ALA A 253 -4.08 -7.13 35.36
N GLN A 254 -3.57 -8.34 35.47
CA GLN A 254 -3.28 -9.04 36.73
C GLN A 254 -1.81 -8.91 37.17
N GLY A 255 -0.98 -8.21 36.35
CA GLY A 255 0.44 -8.02 36.64
C GLY A 255 1.33 -9.18 36.18
N LYS A 256 0.81 -10.15 35.44
CA LYS A 256 1.61 -11.19 34.82
C LYS A 256 2.49 -10.56 33.74
N LYS A 257 3.79 -10.75 33.81
CA LYS A 257 4.75 -10.12 32.88
C LYS A 257 5.12 -11.00 31.72
N VAL A 258 5.43 -10.33 30.61
CA VAL A 258 6.15 -10.87 29.45
C VAL A 258 7.36 -10.00 29.18
N VAL A 259 8.54 -10.61 29.20
CA VAL A 259 9.81 -9.94 28.90
C VAL A 259 10.57 -10.74 27.85
N GLY A 260 11.19 -10.08 26.89
CA GLY A 260 12.06 -10.78 25.94
C GLY A 260 12.41 -9.98 24.72
N ASP A 261 13.18 -10.64 23.86
CA ASP A 261 13.73 -10.04 22.65
C ASP A 261 13.35 -10.86 21.42
N LEU A 262 12.90 -10.17 20.39
CA LEU A 262 12.57 -10.73 19.10
C LEU A 262 13.38 -10.03 18.01
N SER A 263 13.63 -10.72 16.91
CA SER A 263 14.18 -10.12 15.71
C SER A 263 13.44 -10.58 14.47
N LEU A 264 13.16 -9.63 13.56
CA LEU A 264 12.52 -9.86 12.27
C LEU A 264 13.45 -9.38 11.15
N GLN A 265 13.86 -10.30 10.28
CA GLN A 265 14.75 -10.01 9.15
C GLN A 265 13.95 -9.65 7.90
N ALA A 266 14.10 -8.43 7.41
CA ALA A 266 13.55 -8.00 6.12
C ALA A 266 14.39 -8.52 4.95
N THR A 267 13.76 -8.67 3.79
CA THR A 267 14.42 -9.02 2.53
C THR A 267 14.27 -7.87 1.55
N ALA A 268 15.35 -7.43 0.94
CA ALA A 268 15.35 -6.37 -0.04
C ALA A 268 14.36 -6.65 -1.19
N GLY A 269 13.56 -5.65 -1.57
CA GLY A 269 12.58 -5.77 -2.65
C GLY A 269 11.29 -6.53 -2.30
N ARG A 270 11.23 -7.23 -1.16
CA ARG A 270 10.03 -7.96 -0.71
C ARG A 270 9.17 -7.12 0.23
N LEU A 271 8.64 -6.06 -0.30
CA LEU A 271 7.81 -5.07 0.41
C LEU A 271 6.56 -4.73 -0.42
N VAL A 272 5.55 -4.16 0.21
CA VAL A 272 4.45 -3.48 -0.47
C VAL A 272 4.65 -1.99 -0.26
N PRO A 273 4.73 -1.20 -1.35
CA PRO A 273 4.97 0.25 -1.25
C PRO A 273 3.81 0.94 -0.53
N PRO A 274 4.04 2.18 -0.03
CA PRO A 274 3.00 2.94 0.64
C PRO A 274 1.77 3.15 -0.25
N ILE A 275 0.60 2.97 0.36
CA ILE A 275 -0.71 3.29 -0.20
C ILE A 275 -1.33 4.35 0.71
N GLU A 276 -1.78 5.46 0.16
CA GLU A 276 -2.52 6.48 0.91
C GLU A 276 -3.88 6.74 0.26
N ILE A 277 -4.90 6.85 1.09
CA ILE A 277 -6.26 7.22 0.71
C ILE A 277 -6.53 8.60 1.31
N THR A 278 -7.04 9.51 0.50
CA THR A 278 -7.36 10.88 0.91
C THR A 278 -8.86 11.15 0.75
N GLY A 279 -9.39 12.01 1.59
CA GLY A 279 -10.81 12.39 1.60
C GLY A 279 -11.04 13.87 1.88
N ALA A 280 -12.29 14.21 2.18
CA ALA A 280 -12.70 15.56 2.45
C ALA A 280 -12.01 16.15 3.69
N GLN A 281 -11.88 17.48 3.72
CA GLN A 281 -11.33 18.26 4.84
C GLN A 281 -9.91 17.83 5.26
N GLY A 282 -9.12 17.27 4.32
CA GLY A 282 -7.75 16.83 4.59
C GLY A 282 -7.65 15.48 5.31
N TRP A 283 -8.76 14.72 5.38
CA TRP A 283 -8.72 13.34 5.88
C TRP A 283 -7.77 12.50 5.04
N ARG A 284 -6.98 11.65 5.69
CA ARG A 284 -6.11 10.67 5.04
C ARG A 284 -5.85 9.48 5.94
N THR A 285 -5.58 8.35 5.33
CA THR A 285 -5.02 7.16 5.97
C THR A 285 -4.04 6.50 5.03
N GLY A 286 -2.97 5.95 5.57
CA GLY A 286 -1.91 5.31 4.81
C GLY A 286 -1.47 3.99 5.40
N TYR A 287 -0.86 3.19 4.55
CA TYR A 287 -0.46 1.82 4.84
C TYR A 287 0.77 1.43 4.00
N VAL A 288 1.74 0.80 4.62
CA VAL A 288 2.93 0.23 3.96
C VAL A 288 3.28 -1.10 4.60
N VAL A 289 3.87 -2.01 3.83
CA VAL A 289 4.37 -3.30 4.35
C VAL A 289 5.88 -3.39 4.13
N PRO A 290 6.69 -2.96 5.10
CA PRO A 290 8.15 -3.07 5.04
C PRO A 290 8.64 -4.51 5.00
N VAL A 291 7.96 -5.44 5.70
CA VAL A 291 8.32 -6.85 5.72
C VAL A 291 7.11 -7.73 5.44
N MET A 292 6.95 -8.13 4.20
CA MET A 292 5.86 -9.03 3.80
C MET A 292 6.05 -10.44 4.35
N SER A 293 7.29 -10.91 4.47
CA SER A 293 7.66 -12.19 5.05
C SER A 293 9.13 -12.17 5.43
N GLY A 294 9.44 -12.35 6.72
CA GLY A 294 10.78 -12.35 7.25
C GLY A 294 11.07 -13.53 8.16
N ALA A 295 12.34 -13.88 8.31
CA ALA A 295 12.77 -14.81 9.34
C ALA A 295 12.58 -14.16 10.72
N LEU A 296 11.95 -14.90 11.62
CA LEU A 296 11.67 -14.49 12.98
C LEU A 296 12.46 -15.36 13.95
N ASP A 297 13.19 -14.72 14.85
CA ASP A 297 13.97 -15.38 15.89
C ASP A 297 13.79 -14.65 17.22
N GLY A 298 14.11 -15.36 18.32
CA GLY A 298 14.09 -14.85 19.66
C GLY A 298 13.15 -15.61 20.59
N ALA A 299 12.96 -15.08 21.79
CA ALA A 299 12.09 -15.70 22.77
C ALA A 299 11.48 -14.68 23.74
N LEU A 300 10.33 -15.06 24.27
CA LEU A 300 9.63 -14.34 25.34
C LEU A 300 9.63 -15.19 26.60
N ASP A 301 9.93 -14.59 27.74
CA ASP A 301 9.66 -15.16 29.04
C ASP A 301 8.28 -14.72 29.50
N VAL A 302 7.39 -15.66 29.72
CA VAL A 302 6.01 -15.42 30.18
C VAL A 302 5.89 -15.92 31.60
N ALA A 303 6.09 -15.04 32.57
CA ALA A 303 6.07 -15.35 34.03
C ALA A 303 6.97 -16.58 34.36
N GLY A 304 8.20 -16.58 33.87
CA GLY A 304 9.19 -17.64 34.12
C GLY A 304 9.13 -18.81 33.13
N THR A 305 8.23 -18.77 32.16
CA THR A 305 8.14 -19.80 31.11
C THR A 305 8.66 -19.25 29.79
N ARG A 306 9.75 -19.83 29.27
CA ARG A 306 10.32 -19.43 27.98
C ARG A 306 9.46 -19.94 26.82
N VAL A 307 9.11 -19.03 25.90
CA VAL A 307 8.39 -19.29 24.66
C VAL A 307 9.32 -18.95 23.50
N SER A 308 9.75 -19.94 22.72
CA SER A 308 10.66 -19.71 21.59
C SER A 308 9.88 -19.30 20.34
N LEU A 309 10.44 -18.32 19.63
CA LEU A 309 10.00 -17.91 18.30
C LEU A 309 11.08 -18.17 17.22
N ASP A 310 12.15 -18.89 17.62
CA ASP A 310 13.26 -19.22 16.73
C ASP A 310 12.81 -20.07 15.53
N GLY A 311 13.36 -19.75 14.36
CA GLY A 311 13.01 -20.39 13.09
C GLY A 311 11.60 -20.09 12.60
N GLY A 312 10.95 -19.09 13.22
CA GLY A 312 9.61 -18.65 12.86
C GLY A 312 9.56 -17.80 11.60
N ARG A 313 8.36 -17.40 11.25
CA ARG A 313 8.08 -16.42 10.19
C ARG A 313 7.31 -15.24 10.77
N GLY A 314 7.69 -14.04 10.33
CA GLY A 314 7.05 -12.80 10.76
C GLY A 314 6.69 -11.88 9.60
N TYR A 315 5.87 -10.92 9.92
CA TYR A 315 5.32 -9.89 9.06
C TYR A 315 5.38 -8.56 9.81
N HIS A 316 5.53 -7.46 9.07
CA HIS A 316 5.49 -6.12 9.63
C HIS A 316 4.84 -5.17 8.64
N ASP A 317 3.88 -4.38 9.14
CA ASP A 317 3.33 -3.24 8.46
C ASP A 317 3.36 -1.98 9.33
N HIS A 318 3.14 -0.85 8.67
CA HIS A 318 3.08 0.45 9.28
C HIS A 318 1.86 1.19 8.75
N ASN A 319 1.06 1.73 9.65
CA ASN A 319 -0.18 2.44 9.36
C ASN A 319 -0.16 3.83 9.99
N TRP A 320 -0.71 4.80 9.29
CA TRP A 320 -0.84 6.18 9.77
C TRP A 320 -2.12 6.82 9.28
N GLY A 321 -2.63 7.83 9.98
CA GLY A 321 -3.77 8.60 9.52
C GLY A 321 -4.79 8.97 10.57
N PHE A 322 -5.97 9.37 10.10
CA PHE A 322 -7.12 9.72 10.92
C PHE A 322 -8.07 8.54 10.99
N TRP A 323 -8.29 7.99 12.17
CA TRP A 323 -8.91 6.68 12.32
C TRP A 323 -10.31 6.68 12.92
N GLN A 324 -10.83 7.83 13.37
CA GLN A 324 -12.18 7.88 13.89
C GLN A 324 -13.20 7.50 12.81
N GLY A 325 -14.05 6.53 13.11
CA GLY A 325 -15.07 6.03 12.19
C GLY A 325 -14.55 5.20 11.02
N VAL A 326 -13.24 4.89 11.00
CA VAL A 326 -12.63 4.01 10.00
C VAL A 326 -12.76 2.56 10.41
N SER A 327 -13.03 1.70 9.44
CA SER A 327 -12.88 0.25 9.58
C SER A 327 -12.12 -0.32 8.38
N TRP A 328 -11.65 -1.58 8.50
CA TRP A 328 -10.93 -2.25 7.43
C TRP A 328 -11.20 -3.74 7.40
N GLN A 329 -10.90 -4.33 6.27
CA GLN A 329 -10.69 -5.76 6.08
C GLN A 329 -9.26 -5.96 5.62
N TRP A 330 -8.57 -6.90 6.24
CA TRP A 330 -7.18 -7.20 5.93
C TRP A 330 -6.89 -8.69 6.11
N GLY A 331 -5.93 -9.21 5.37
CA GLY A 331 -5.41 -10.54 5.61
C GLY A 331 -4.16 -10.85 4.80
N GLN A 332 -3.38 -11.81 5.31
CA GLN A 332 -2.13 -12.23 4.70
C GLN A 332 -1.86 -13.72 4.93
N ALA A 333 -1.21 -14.34 3.97
CA ALA A 333 -0.70 -15.69 4.05
C ALA A 333 0.66 -15.82 3.35
N GLN A 334 1.45 -16.78 3.82
CA GLN A 334 2.80 -17.01 3.32
C GLN A 334 3.06 -18.51 3.22
N GLN A 335 3.63 -18.96 2.09
CA GLN A 335 4.13 -20.31 1.92
C GLN A 335 5.39 -20.32 1.07
N GLY A 336 6.51 -20.80 1.65
CA GLY A 336 7.81 -20.73 0.99
C GLY A 336 8.16 -19.29 0.62
N ASP A 337 8.38 -19.04 -0.67
CA ASP A 337 8.71 -17.73 -1.21
C ASP A 337 7.49 -16.93 -1.68
N LEU A 338 6.30 -17.52 -1.64
CA LEU A 338 5.06 -16.85 -2.00
C LEU A 338 4.43 -16.17 -0.78
N SER A 339 3.95 -14.96 -0.98
CA SER A 339 3.16 -14.22 -0.01
C SER A 339 1.98 -13.58 -0.71
N VAL A 340 0.82 -13.62 -0.07
CA VAL A 340 -0.38 -12.93 -0.53
C VAL A 340 -0.88 -11.99 0.57
N ILE A 341 -1.35 -10.83 0.17
CA ILE A 341 -1.96 -9.85 1.05
C ILE A 341 -3.19 -9.26 0.37
N TYR A 342 -4.23 -9.00 1.14
CA TYR A 342 -5.37 -8.21 0.71
C TYR A 342 -5.76 -7.19 1.76
N GLY A 343 -6.39 -6.12 1.32
CA GLY A 343 -6.93 -5.12 2.21
C GLY A 343 -8.01 -4.28 1.56
N ARG A 344 -8.88 -3.70 2.40
CA ARG A 344 -9.84 -2.68 2.05
C ARG A 344 -10.07 -1.79 3.26
N VAL A 345 -10.09 -0.49 3.05
CA VAL A 345 -10.41 0.51 4.08
C VAL A 345 -11.80 1.08 3.79
N PHE A 346 -12.58 1.28 4.83
CA PHE A 346 -13.87 1.95 4.79
C PHE A 346 -13.72 3.27 5.56
N PRO A 347 -13.58 4.40 4.86
CA PRO A 347 -13.51 5.72 5.48
C PRO A 347 -14.85 6.09 6.15
N PRO A 348 -14.85 7.05 7.10
CA PRO A 348 -16.10 7.60 7.59
C PRO A 348 -16.84 8.34 6.46
N PRO A 349 -18.19 8.32 6.43
CA PRO A 349 -18.99 8.86 5.32
C PRO A 349 -18.78 10.36 5.04
N ASP A 350 -18.37 11.12 6.03
CA ASP A 350 -18.05 12.55 5.93
C ASP A 350 -16.65 12.83 5.35
N ALA A 351 -15.79 11.80 5.30
CA ALA A 351 -14.48 11.87 4.65
C ALA A 351 -14.54 11.42 3.18
N ALA A 352 -15.17 10.27 2.90
CA ALA A 352 -15.31 9.73 1.54
C ALA A 352 -16.43 8.67 1.51
N ASP A 353 -16.99 8.43 0.32
CA ASP A 353 -17.93 7.32 0.12
C ASP A 353 -17.15 5.98 0.20
N PRO A 354 -17.39 5.15 1.22
CA PRO A 354 -16.67 3.88 1.38
C PRO A 354 -16.89 2.89 0.24
N LEU A 355 -17.94 3.06 -0.56
CA LEU A 355 -18.21 2.20 -1.71
C LEU A 355 -17.29 2.51 -2.90
N THR A 356 -16.73 3.72 -2.97
CA THR A 356 -15.83 4.14 -4.03
C THR A 356 -14.37 3.74 -3.79
N ILE A 357 -14.02 3.38 -2.55
CA ILE A 357 -12.67 2.95 -2.20
C ILE A 357 -12.50 1.46 -2.54
N PRO A 358 -11.65 1.12 -3.51
CA PRO A 358 -11.45 -0.27 -3.88
C PRO A 358 -10.68 -1.03 -2.80
N GLY A 359 -10.91 -2.34 -2.72
CA GLY A 359 -9.96 -3.24 -2.07
C GLY A 359 -8.75 -3.48 -2.95
N PHE A 360 -7.73 -4.13 -2.40
CA PHE A 360 -6.58 -4.59 -3.15
C PHE A 360 -6.20 -6.03 -2.80
N VAL A 361 -5.56 -6.70 -3.74
CA VAL A 361 -4.82 -7.96 -3.53
C VAL A 361 -3.45 -7.82 -4.17
N GLY A 362 -2.42 -8.19 -3.44
CA GLY A 362 -1.05 -8.26 -3.92
C GLY A 362 -0.44 -9.64 -3.71
N VAL A 363 0.37 -10.08 -4.66
CA VAL A 363 1.16 -11.32 -4.57
C VAL A 363 2.62 -10.99 -4.75
N LEU A 364 3.46 -11.45 -3.83
CA LEU A 364 4.89 -11.33 -3.87
C LEU A 364 5.53 -12.72 -4.01
N GLY A 365 6.54 -12.79 -4.86
CA GLY A 365 7.42 -13.94 -5.00
C GLY A 365 8.78 -13.72 -4.35
N PRO A 366 9.76 -14.60 -4.62
CA PRO A 366 11.12 -14.45 -4.08
C PRO A 366 11.76 -13.12 -4.49
N ASP A 367 11.50 -12.67 -5.71
CA ASP A 367 12.16 -11.52 -6.33
C ASP A 367 11.33 -10.22 -6.29
N GLY A 368 10.22 -10.21 -5.52
CA GLY A 368 9.34 -9.06 -5.40
C GLY A 368 7.91 -9.28 -5.93
N PRO A 369 7.20 -8.22 -6.33
CA PRO A 369 5.81 -8.30 -6.77
C PRO A 369 5.61 -9.18 -8.01
N LEU A 370 4.66 -10.11 -7.95
CA LEU A 370 4.23 -10.95 -9.06
C LEU A 370 2.96 -10.42 -9.73
N GLY A 371 2.07 -9.82 -8.96
CA GLY A 371 0.84 -9.25 -9.46
C GLY A 371 0.08 -8.45 -8.40
N TYR A 372 -0.80 -7.57 -8.89
CA TYR A 372 -1.62 -6.69 -8.08
C TYR A 372 -2.97 -6.46 -8.77
N SER A 373 -4.03 -6.35 -7.98
CA SER A 373 -5.37 -6.01 -8.49
C SER A 373 -6.12 -5.13 -7.49
N THR A 374 -6.91 -4.21 -8.03
CA THR A 374 -7.92 -3.42 -7.29
C THR A 374 -9.36 -3.80 -7.67
N ASP A 375 -9.55 -4.68 -8.63
CA ASP A 375 -10.85 -5.33 -8.86
C ASP A 375 -11.01 -6.50 -7.89
N VAL A 376 -11.39 -6.16 -6.65
CA VAL A 376 -11.39 -7.06 -5.52
C VAL A 376 -12.77 -7.12 -4.86
N ARG A 377 -13.26 -8.33 -4.67
CA ARG A 377 -14.46 -8.61 -3.91
C ARG A 377 -14.12 -9.42 -2.67
N ILE A 378 -14.45 -8.90 -1.50
CA ILE A 378 -14.31 -9.59 -0.20
C ILE A 378 -15.71 -9.91 0.31
N THR A 379 -15.96 -11.18 0.66
CA THR A 379 -17.22 -11.64 1.23
C THR A 379 -16.96 -12.52 2.45
N GLU A 380 -17.84 -12.47 3.41
CA GLU A 380 -17.73 -13.20 4.67
C GLU A 380 -18.96 -14.07 4.92
N GLU A 381 -18.73 -15.30 5.34
CA GLU A 381 -19.74 -16.22 5.84
C GLU A 381 -19.60 -16.24 7.37
N ASN A 382 -20.63 -15.81 8.07
CA ASN A 382 -20.61 -15.69 9.53
C ASN A 382 -21.16 -16.94 10.20
N ASP A 383 -20.72 -17.15 11.44
CA ASP A 383 -21.34 -18.12 12.35
C ASP A 383 -22.65 -17.57 12.96
N GLU A 384 -23.27 -18.34 13.84
CA GLU A 384 -24.52 -17.95 14.54
C GLU A 384 -24.36 -16.72 15.45
N ARG A 385 -23.12 -16.35 15.80
CA ARG A 385 -22.78 -15.19 16.62
C ARG A 385 -22.40 -13.97 15.78
N GLY A 386 -22.52 -14.07 14.44
CA GLY A 386 -22.14 -13.00 13.51
C GLY A 386 -20.63 -12.86 13.29
N GLN A 387 -19.82 -13.79 13.82
CA GLN A 387 -18.38 -13.77 13.59
C GLN A 387 -18.01 -14.47 12.28
N PRO A 388 -17.00 -14.00 11.53
CA PRO A 388 -16.57 -14.65 10.31
C PRO A 388 -16.09 -16.08 10.58
N LYS A 389 -16.65 -17.02 9.85
CA LYS A 389 -16.22 -18.41 9.78
C LYS A 389 -15.38 -18.66 8.53
N ILE A 390 -15.77 -18.02 7.43
CA ILE A 390 -15.08 -18.09 6.16
C ILE A 390 -14.99 -16.68 5.56
N ILE A 391 -13.83 -16.31 5.05
CA ILE A 391 -13.64 -15.10 4.25
C ILE A 391 -13.22 -15.54 2.85
N ASN A 392 -13.98 -15.12 1.83
CA ASN A 392 -13.63 -15.34 0.44
C ASN A 392 -13.18 -14.01 -0.19
N VAL A 393 -12.02 -14.02 -0.84
CA VAL A 393 -11.48 -12.87 -1.56
C VAL A 393 -11.26 -13.26 -3.00
N ARG A 394 -11.82 -12.47 -3.91
CA ARG A 394 -11.64 -12.64 -5.36
C ARG A 394 -10.98 -11.41 -5.93
N ALA A 395 -9.84 -11.58 -6.56
CA ALA A 395 -9.18 -10.56 -7.34
C ALA A 395 -9.25 -10.91 -8.82
N ARG A 396 -9.55 -9.95 -9.67
CA ARG A 396 -9.63 -10.13 -11.12
C ARG A 396 -8.78 -9.08 -11.84
N GLY A 397 -8.22 -9.47 -12.96
CA GLY A 397 -7.41 -8.59 -13.80
C GLY A 397 -6.39 -9.36 -14.63
N SER A 398 -5.84 -8.69 -15.65
CA SER A 398 -4.84 -9.31 -16.55
C SER A 398 -3.50 -9.61 -15.85
N ALA A 399 -3.16 -8.82 -14.82
CA ALA A 399 -1.94 -9.02 -14.03
C ALA A 399 -2.13 -9.99 -12.87
N LEU A 400 -3.37 -10.13 -12.36
CA LEU A 400 -3.67 -10.98 -11.22
C LEU A 400 -5.12 -11.46 -11.29
N ASP A 401 -5.30 -12.77 -11.29
CA ASP A 401 -6.60 -13.44 -11.17
C ASP A 401 -6.47 -14.50 -10.08
N LEU A 402 -7.04 -14.23 -8.90
CA LEU A 402 -6.91 -15.09 -7.73
C LEU A 402 -8.22 -15.25 -6.97
N ASP A 403 -8.41 -16.46 -6.46
CA ASP A 403 -9.38 -16.79 -5.44
C ASP A 403 -8.63 -17.19 -4.15
N LEU A 404 -9.00 -16.54 -3.04
CA LEU A 404 -8.54 -16.88 -1.71
C LEU A 404 -9.75 -17.28 -0.86
N ARG A 405 -9.60 -18.37 -0.13
CA ARG A 405 -10.57 -18.82 0.87
C ARG A 405 -9.84 -18.95 2.21
N PHE A 406 -10.28 -18.19 3.19
CA PHE A 406 -9.76 -18.23 4.56
C PHE A 406 -10.78 -18.87 5.49
N GLU A 407 -10.40 -19.98 6.11
CA GLU A 407 -11.18 -20.66 7.15
C GLU A 407 -10.66 -20.25 8.51
N VAL A 408 -11.51 -19.59 9.29
CA VAL A 408 -11.15 -19.05 10.61
C VAL A 408 -11.08 -20.19 11.62
N ALA A 409 -9.91 -20.38 12.24
CA ALA A 409 -9.70 -21.34 13.30
C ALA A 409 -9.85 -20.71 14.70
N SER A 410 -9.48 -19.45 14.85
CA SER A 410 -9.64 -18.67 16.09
C SER A 410 -9.78 -17.19 15.80
N ALA A 411 -10.53 -16.49 16.65
CA ALA A 411 -10.69 -15.04 16.61
C ALA A 411 -10.51 -14.45 18.01
N VAL A 412 -9.86 -13.30 18.09
CA VAL A 412 -9.73 -12.50 19.29
C VAL A 412 -10.44 -11.18 19.06
N THR A 413 -11.43 -10.89 19.90
CA THR A 413 -12.19 -9.66 19.85
C THR A 413 -11.56 -8.59 20.71
N THR A 414 -11.42 -7.38 20.18
CA THR A 414 -11.05 -6.20 20.91
C THR A 414 -12.16 -5.17 20.76
N HIS A 415 -12.73 -4.77 21.90
CA HIS A 415 -13.72 -3.70 21.92
C HIS A 415 -13.05 -2.33 21.85
N MET A 416 -13.35 -1.55 20.79
CA MET A 416 -12.75 -0.24 20.55
C MET A 416 -13.67 0.87 21.07
N ALA A 417 -13.85 0.93 22.39
CA ALA A 417 -14.76 1.88 23.02
C ALA A 417 -14.20 3.31 23.15
N GLN A 418 -12.88 3.47 23.12
CA GLN A 418 -12.21 4.75 23.33
C GLN A 418 -10.92 4.87 22.50
N GLY A 419 -10.46 6.11 22.32
CA GLY A 419 -9.23 6.44 21.60
C GLY A 419 -9.45 6.66 20.09
N PRO A 420 -8.37 6.89 19.33
CA PRO A 420 -8.44 7.25 17.91
C PRO A 420 -9.04 6.17 17.02
N LEU A 421 -9.05 4.92 17.48
CA LEU A 421 -9.65 3.79 16.75
C LEU A 421 -11.08 3.47 17.22
N ALA A 422 -11.66 4.27 18.12
CA ALA A 422 -13.01 4.06 18.62
C ALA A 422 -14.03 4.31 17.50
N ASN A 423 -14.74 3.27 17.12
CA ASN A 423 -15.73 3.30 16.04
C ASN A 423 -17.08 2.65 16.43
N GLY A 424 -17.20 2.23 17.71
CA GLY A 424 -18.43 1.60 18.22
C GLY A 424 -18.67 0.17 17.71
N VAL A 425 -17.66 -0.46 17.14
CA VAL A 425 -17.69 -1.84 16.66
C VAL A 425 -16.53 -2.64 17.26
N ASP A 426 -16.67 -3.95 17.25
CA ASP A 426 -15.61 -4.85 17.69
C ASP A 426 -14.57 -5.07 16.59
N PHE A 427 -13.30 -4.96 16.95
CA PHE A 427 -12.17 -5.33 16.10
C PHE A 427 -11.80 -6.79 16.32
N LEU A 428 -11.85 -7.58 15.24
CA LEU A 428 -11.52 -9.00 15.25
C LEU A 428 -10.16 -9.23 14.60
N GLN A 429 -9.26 -9.89 15.33
CA GLN A 429 -8.01 -10.47 14.82
C GLN A 429 -8.16 -11.98 14.73
N MET A 430 -8.02 -12.52 13.54
CA MET A 430 -8.32 -13.91 13.21
C MET A 430 -7.08 -14.65 12.75
N ARG A 431 -6.99 -15.92 13.15
CA ARG A 431 -6.04 -16.89 12.59
C ARG A 431 -6.78 -18.04 11.97
N GLY A 432 -6.21 -18.61 10.94
CA GLY A 432 -6.84 -19.70 10.23
C GLY A 432 -6.01 -20.20 9.07
N HIS A 433 -6.67 -20.82 8.14
CA HIS A 433 -6.06 -21.49 7.01
C HIS A 433 -6.53 -20.88 5.69
N TYR A 434 -5.59 -20.46 4.86
CA TYR A 434 -5.84 -19.99 3.51
C TYR A 434 -5.69 -21.13 2.50
N THR A 435 -6.60 -21.20 1.55
CA THR A 435 -6.44 -21.86 0.26
C THR A 435 -6.41 -20.78 -0.80
N VAL A 436 -5.34 -20.75 -1.59
CA VAL A 436 -5.09 -19.73 -2.64
C VAL A 436 -4.95 -20.43 -3.97
N SER A 437 -5.66 -19.96 -4.99
CA SER A 437 -5.58 -20.51 -6.36
C SER A 437 -5.83 -19.44 -7.42
N GLY A 438 -5.14 -19.56 -8.56
CA GLY A 438 -5.29 -18.67 -9.71
C GLY A 438 -3.97 -18.39 -10.40
N HIS A 439 -3.79 -17.18 -10.93
CA HIS A 439 -2.62 -16.80 -11.71
C HIS A 439 -2.15 -15.37 -11.39
N ALA A 440 -0.82 -15.18 -11.43
CA ALA A 440 -0.19 -13.87 -11.47
C ALA A 440 0.59 -13.76 -12.80
N GLY A 441 0.02 -13.00 -13.75
CA GLY A 441 0.46 -13.05 -15.14
C GLY A 441 0.34 -14.46 -15.71
N SER A 442 1.44 -15.01 -16.23
CA SER A 442 1.50 -16.39 -16.73
C SER A 442 1.81 -17.43 -15.66
N ARG A 443 2.11 -17.03 -14.42
CA ARG A 443 2.50 -17.95 -13.33
C ARG A 443 1.25 -18.45 -12.60
N GLU A 444 1.10 -19.77 -12.54
CA GLU A 444 0.10 -20.40 -11.67
C GLU A 444 0.46 -20.17 -10.20
N ILE A 445 -0.53 -19.77 -9.41
CA ILE A 445 -0.44 -19.60 -7.96
C ILE A 445 -1.40 -20.59 -7.33
N LYS A 446 -0.85 -21.56 -6.60
CA LYS A 446 -1.66 -22.55 -5.88
C LYS A 446 -0.95 -22.98 -4.62
N PHE A 447 -1.53 -22.66 -3.48
CA PHE A 447 -0.99 -23.10 -2.20
C PHE A 447 -2.04 -23.08 -1.09
N SER A 448 -1.70 -23.70 0.04
CA SER A 448 -2.45 -23.65 1.28
C SER A 448 -1.50 -23.31 2.41
N ALA A 449 -1.88 -22.38 3.27
CA ALA A 449 -1.04 -21.93 4.37
C ALA A 449 -1.86 -21.38 5.53
N SER A 450 -1.31 -21.46 6.73
CA SER A 450 -1.85 -20.68 7.85
C SER A 450 -1.58 -19.21 7.64
N GLY A 451 -2.51 -18.36 8.06
CA GLY A 451 -2.38 -16.92 7.95
C GLY A 451 -3.21 -16.16 8.98
N ALA A 452 -3.21 -14.85 8.81
CA ALA A 452 -3.95 -13.91 9.67
C ALA A 452 -4.96 -13.12 8.84
N ALA A 453 -6.04 -12.68 9.49
CA ALA A 453 -7.00 -11.73 8.94
C ALA A 453 -7.54 -10.81 10.03
N GLU A 454 -8.03 -9.66 9.63
CA GLU A 454 -8.62 -8.65 10.51
C GLU A 454 -9.88 -8.07 9.88
N THR A 455 -10.88 -7.77 10.71
CA THR A 455 -12.10 -7.09 10.30
C THR A 455 -12.81 -6.44 11.49
N PHE A 456 -13.78 -5.58 11.21
CA PHE A 456 -14.65 -4.98 12.22
C PHE A 456 -16.05 -5.60 12.18
N ARG A 457 -16.71 -5.65 13.34
CA ARG A 457 -18.08 -6.13 13.50
C ARG A 457 -18.90 -5.16 14.35
N GLY A 458 -20.15 -4.89 13.92
CA GLY A 458 -21.13 -4.22 14.77
C GLY A 458 -21.58 -5.17 15.90
N ASN A 459 -21.83 -4.59 17.09
CA ASN A 459 -22.41 -5.31 18.25
C ASN A 459 -23.90 -5.55 18.03
#